data_67dab126e5c8f1294b9ea38110f4bf2b
#
_entry.id   67dab126e5c8f1294b9ea38110f4bf2b
#
_cell.length_a   1.000
_cell.length_b   1.000
_cell.length_c   1.000
_cell.angle_alpha   90.00
_cell.angle_beta   90.00
_cell.angle_gamma   90.00
#
_symmetry.space_group_name_H-M   'P 1'
#
loop_
_entity.id
_entity.type
_entity.pdbx_description
1 polymer ?
#
loop_
_entity_poly.entity_id
_entity_poly.type
_entity_poly.pdbx_seq_one_letter_code
_entity_poly.pdbx_strand_id
1 'polypeptide(L)' 'MSKPTLSQVVELNKMRDEFLYVWRDGKCYCIENDYVVKNFGDVEVYDLTIHLVGTQKKDGKVFVPKFEVIL' A
#
# COMPACT_ATOMS: atom_id res chain seq x y z
N MET A 1 -15.14 14.12 -7.92
CA MET A 1 -14.21 13.04 -8.32
C MET A 1 -14.32 11.88 -7.35
N SER A 2 -14.51 10.69 -7.87
CA SER A 2 -14.57 9.51 -6.99
C SER A 2 -13.16 9.14 -6.52
N LYS A 3 -13.09 8.61 -5.31
CA LYS A 3 -11.82 8.15 -4.76
C LYS A 3 -11.44 6.81 -5.41
N PRO A 4 -10.14 6.50 -5.48
CA PRO A 4 -9.72 5.23 -6.06
C PRO A 4 -10.15 4.05 -5.17
N THR A 5 -10.28 2.88 -5.78
CA THR A 5 -10.49 1.65 -5.04
C THR A 5 -9.15 1.07 -4.62
N LEU A 6 -9.17 0.12 -3.68
CA LEU A 6 -7.94 -0.54 -3.25
C LEU A 6 -7.26 -1.26 -4.42
N SER A 7 -8.03 -1.86 -5.32
CA SER A 7 -7.47 -2.52 -6.51
C SER A 7 -6.61 -1.58 -7.35
N GLN A 8 -7.06 -0.34 -7.51
CA GLN A 8 -6.31 0.66 -8.29
C GLN A 8 -5.00 1.02 -7.60
N VAL A 9 -5.02 1.16 -6.28
CA VAL A 9 -3.81 1.47 -5.50
C VAL A 9 -2.83 0.30 -5.54
N VAL A 10 -3.33 -0.92 -5.41
CA VAL A 10 -2.48 -2.13 -5.45
C VAL A 10 -1.82 -2.28 -6.82
N GLU A 11 -2.55 -2.01 -7.88
CA GLU A 11 -1.99 -2.08 -9.23
C GLU A 11 -0.83 -1.10 -9.41
N LEU A 12 -0.98 0.10 -8.90
CA LEU A 12 0.09 1.10 -8.92
C LEU A 12 1.29 0.66 -8.09
N ASN A 13 1.04 0.06 -6.91
CA ASN A 13 2.08 -0.45 -6.03
C ASN A 13 2.89 -1.57 -6.68
N LYS A 14 2.22 -2.49 -7.38
CA LYS A 14 2.89 -3.58 -8.09
C LYS A 14 3.83 -3.05 -9.17
N MET A 15 3.39 -2.05 -9.89
CA MET A 15 4.20 -1.47 -10.96
C MET A 15 5.47 -0.81 -10.44
N ARG A 16 5.46 -0.36 -9.19
CA ARG A 16 6.59 0.36 -8.58
C ARG A 16 7.39 -0.46 -7.58
N ASP A 17 6.97 -1.71 -7.32
CA ASP A 17 7.64 -2.59 -6.36
C ASP A 17 7.76 -1.93 -4.98
N GLU A 18 6.68 -1.32 -4.50
CA GLU A 18 6.62 -0.59 -3.24
C GLU A 18 5.93 -1.40 -2.15
N PHE A 19 6.18 -1.05 -0.89
CA PHE A 19 5.50 -1.66 0.25
C PHE A 19 4.08 -1.12 0.37
N LEU A 20 3.14 -2.01 0.70
CA LEU A 20 1.74 -1.65 0.87
C LEU A 20 1.23 -2.12 2.22
N TYR A 21 0.64 -1.21 2.98
CA TYR A 21 -0.02 -1.50 4.26
C TYR A 21 -1.45 -1.00 4.17
N VAL A 22 -2.40 -1.88 4.48
CA VAL A 22 -3.83 -1.57 4.39
C VAL A 22 -4.46 -1.63 5.76
N TRP A 23 -5.13 -0.55 6.15
CA TRP A 23 -5.85 -0.46 7.42
C TRP A 23 -7.35 -0.51 7.18
N ARG A 24 -8.02 -1.39 7.89
CA ARG A 24 -9.48 -1.47 7.87
C ARG A 24 -9.99 -1.84 9.27
N ASP A 25 -10.93 -1.03 9.79
CA ASP A 25 -11.55 -1.22 11.10
C ASP A 25 -10.51 -1.33 12.23
N GLY A 26 -9.45 -0.54 12.15
CA GLY A 26 -8.38 -0.51 13.14
C GLY A 26 -7.38 -1.66 13.02
N LYS A 27 -7.53 -2.51 12.01
CA LYS A 27 -6.62 -3.64 11.78
C LYS A 27 -5.75 -3.41 10.56
N CYS A 28 -4.45 -3.65 10.71
CA CYS A 28 -3.48 -3.50 9.62
C CYS A 28 -3.24 -4.83 8.91
N TYR A 29 -3.33 -4.78 7.59
CA TYR A 29 -3.04 -5.93 6.73
C TYR A 29 -1.75 -5.63 5.95
N CYS A 30 -0.64 -6.15 6.41
CA CYS A 30 0.66 -6.00 5.73
C CYS A 30 1.05 -7.32 5.08
N ILE A 31 0.19 -7.78 4.19
CA ILE A 31 0.25 -9.10 3.57
C ILE A 31 0.31 -8.98 2.05
N GLU A 32 0.37 -10.11 1.39
CA GLU A 32 0.45 -10.15 -0.06
C GLU A 32 -0.71 -9.41 -0.72
N ASN A 33 -0.40 -8.68 -1.78
CA ASN A 33 -1.37 -7.87 -2.50
C ASN A 33 -2.58 -8.67 -2.98
N ASP A 34 -2.35 -9.93 -3.38
CA ASP A 34 -3.44 -10.78 -3.89
C ASP A 34 -4.54 -11.00 -2.85
N TYR A 35 -4.15 -11.17 -1.58
CA TYR A 35 -5.11 -11.33 -0.50
C TYR A 35 -5.98 -10.08 -0.33
N VAL A 36 -5.36 -8.90 -0.26
CA VAL A 36 -6.10 -7.66 -0.03
C VAL A 36 -7.00 -7.31 -1.20
N VAL A 37 -6.56 -7.57 -2.42
CA VAL A 37 -7.38 -7.35 -3.62
C VAL A 37 -8.60 -8.27 -3.61
N LYS A 38 -8.40 -9.54 -3.26
CA LYS A 38 -9.48 -10.52 -3.22
C LYS A 38 -10.57 -10.15 -2.21
N ASN A 39 -10.16 -9.62 -1.05
CA ASN A 39 -11.09 -9.34 0.05
C ASN A 39 -11.60 -7.90 0.08
N PHE A 40 -10.80 -6.95 -0.35
CA PHE A 40 -11.12 -5.52 -0.22
C PHE A 40 -10.92 -4.72 -1.50
N GLY A 41 -10.72 -5.39 -2.63
CA GLY A 41 -10.35 -4.72 -3.89
C GLY A 41 -11.35 -3.66 -4.36
N ASP A 42 -12.63 -3.88 -4.11
CA ASP A 42 -13.70 -2.98 -4.54
C ASP A 42 -13.99 -1.87 -3.53
N VAL A 43 -13.32 -1.90 -2.38
CA VAL A 43 -13.54 -0.91 -1.33
C VAL A 43 -12.86 0.40 -1.71
N GLU A 44 -13.57 1.49 -1.58
CA GLU A 44 -13.04 2.82 -1.87
C GLU A 44 -12.04 3.21 -0.79
N VAL A 45 -10.91 3.78 -1.22
CA VAL A 45 -9.84 4.21 -0.31
C VAL A 45 -10.26 5.51 0.38
N TYR A 46 -10.26 5.50 1.70
CA TYR A 46 -10.58 6.68 2.49
C TYR A 46 -9.41 7.67 2.51
N ASP A 47 -8.22 7.16 2.76
CA ASP A 47 -7.02 7.99 2.82
C ASP A 47 -5.80 7.20 2.35
N LEU A 48 -4.84 7.91 1.78
CA LEU A 48 -3.61 7.33 1.27
C LEU A 48 -2.43 8.21 1.68
N THR A 49 -1.48 7.62 2.38
CA THR A 49 -0.26 8.30 2.77
C THR A 49 0.94 7.56 2.21
N ILE A 50 1.91 8.30 1.71
CA ILE A 50 3.16 7.75 1.18
C ILE A 50 4.30 8.19 2.08
N HIS A 51 5.04 7.21 2.61
CA HIS A 51 6.21 7.45 3.46
C HIS A 51 7.46 6.93 2.77
N LEU A 52 8.59 7.59 3.01
CA LEU A 52 9.88 7.07 2.60
C LEU A 52 10.51 6.33 3.78
N VAL A 53 10.78 5.06 3.58
CA VAL A 53 11.40 4.20 4.61
C VAL A 53 12.83 3.92 4.21
N GLY A 54 13.78 4.28 5.10
CA GLY A 54 15.18 3.99 4.86
C GLY A 54 15.53 2.55 5.21
N THR A 55 16.16 1.85 4.27
CA THR A 55 16.65 0.50 4.51
C THR A 55 18.17 0.50 4.31
N GLN A 56 18.89 -0.16 5.23
CA GLN A 56 20.34 -0.26 5.12
C GLN A 56 20.71 -1.34 4.11
N LYS A 57 21.49 -0.94 3.11
CA LYS A 57 21.99 -1.87 2.11
C LYS A 57 23.52 -1.88 2.11
N LYS A 58 24.10 -2.86 1.41
CA LYS A 58 25.57 -3.04 1.33
C LYS A 58 26.28 -1.79 0.86
N ASP A 59 25.71 -1.06 -0.08
CA ASP A 59 26.32 0.14 -0.67
C ASP A 59 25.78 1.44 -0.07
N GLY A 60 25.09 1.36 1.07
CA GLY A 60 24.54 2.53 1.73
C GLY A 60 23.05 2.41 2.03
N LYS A 61 22.44 3.53 2.36
CA LYS A 61 21.03 3.59 2.72
C LYS A 61 20.19 3.88 1.50
N VAL A 62 19.16 3.05 1.29
CA VAL A 62 18.21 3.22 0.19
C VAL A 62 16.84 3.54 0.78
N PHE A 63 16.14 4.53 0.22
CA PHE A 63 14.80 4.89 0.63
C PHE A 63 13.78 4.27 -0.30
N VAL A 64 12.82 3.54 0.28
CA VAL A 64 11.76 2.84 -0.46
C VAL A 64 10.42 3.44 -0.07
N PRO A 65 9.56 3.79 -1.05
CA PRO A 65 8.21 4.28 -0.74
C PRO A 65 7.37 3.20 -0.08
N LYS A 66 6.64 3.60 0.97
CA LYS A 66 5.70 2.74 1.66
C LYS A 66 4.32 3.39 1.54
N PHE A 67 3.38 2.67 0.97
CA PHE A 67 1.99 3.11 0.88
C PHE A 67 1.24 2.66 2.12
N GLU A 68 0.56 3.60 2.75
CA GLU A 68 -0.32 3.30 3.87
C GLU A 68 -1.73 3.73 3.49
N VAL A 69 -2.61 2.74 3.36
CA VAL A 69 -3.97 2.92 2.85
C VAL A 69 -4.97 2.70 3.98
N ILE A 70 -5.91 3.63 4.11
CA ILE A 70 -7.00 3.51 5.07
C ILE A 70 -8.30 3.33 4.30
N LEU A 71 -8.97 2.24 4.55
CA LEU A 71 -10.23 1.91 3.91
C LEU A 71 -11.45 2.37 4.71
#